data_87b7f2e46729ccf35df5fb7eff4af6f0
#
_entry.id   87b7f2e46729ccf35df5fb7eff4af6f0
#
_cell.length_a   1.000
_cell.length_b   1.000
_cell.length_c   1.000
_cell.angle_alpha   90.00
_cell.angle_beta   90.00
_cell.angle_gamma   90.00
#
_symmetry.space_group_name_H-M   'P 1'
#
loop_
_entity.id
_entity.type
_entity.pdbx_description
1 polymer ?
#
loop_
_entity_poly.entity_id
_entity_poly.type
_entity_poly.pdbx_seq_one_letter_code
_entity_poly.pdbx_strand_id
1 'polypeptide(L)'
;MNGLTVLKAMNGIDERFVAEAVSAKEKGKLLVLAKAAAVVAACVCLVAGGVYAYKSFQNSQLPLLEFEEIDFGGMGFEGSDSLTLEHSDDISPWNEQIKIDKLPVYKNLLYRYEGQEKSYFSEEDLLKVAQEYSELLGEKIISYEKFTDDFNERIVRNVIAQTQNHQISVGGDGGVSIVFKNPEGLTDLSAVKAKYPFLFNENDVLGKYQEFSVDGEPLGSYYKKYEKGETVEQSVVNYTLKNMRFTHSENGEIRSVNINTQQRFSEKLGDYPVISFDEAKEKLLDGQYVSSVDEVSYISSGRVEERLIRKVDIIYYTGNNQQLFMPYYRFYIWLDLRPFVTTGLPEDYEDYGYFYVPAVPEEYFVNYELFDGSFQ
;
A
#
# COMPACT_ATOMS: atom_id res chain seq x y z
N MET A 1 25.94 -13.77 -8.50
CA MET A 1 27.17 -13.70 -9.34
C MET A 1 27.70 -12.28 -9.30
N ASN A 2 28.96 -12.06 -8.91
CA ASN A 2 29.49 -10.71 -8.68
C ASN A 2 29.73 -10.04 -10.05
N GLY A 3 29.39 -8.75 -10.21
CA GLY A 3 29.56 -8.00 -11.48
C GLY A 3 30.95 -8.09 -12.10
N LEU A 4 31.97 -8.38 -11.28
CA LEU A 4 33.34 -8.69 -11.74
C LEU A 4 33.43 -9.97 -12.59
N THR A 5 32.54 -10.94 -12.36
CA THR A 5 32.51 -12.21 -13.11
C THR A 5 31.91 -12.02 -14.51
N VAL A 6 30.92 -11.08 -14.63
CA VAL A 6 30.35 -10.70 -15.92
C VAL A 6 31.36 -9.91 -16.75
N LEU A 7 32.08 -8.96 -16.13
CA LEU A 7 33.16 -8.23 -16.79
C LEU A 7 34.32 -9.13 -17.25
N LYS A 8 34.66 -10.17 -16.48
CA LYS A 8 35.66 -11.19 -16.88
C LYS A 8 35.19 -12.07 -18.04
N ALA A 9 33.87 -12.36 -18.12
CA ALA A 9 33.31 -13.09 -19.27
C ALA A 9 33.30 -12.22 -20.55
N MET A 10 33.17 -10.90 -20.43
CA MET A 10 33.27 -9.96 -21.55
C MET A 10 34.73 -9.79 -22.04
N ASN A 11 35.74 -9.93 -21.17
CA ASN A 11 37.14 -9.90 -21.54
C ASN A 11 37.64 -11.22 -22.21
N GLY A 12 36.81 -12.25 -22.28
CA GLY A 12 37.09 -13.50 -22.93
C GLY A 12 36.78 -13.56 -24.44
N ILE A 13 36.40 -12.43 -25.03
CA ILE A 13 36.28 -12.33 -26.51
C ILE A 13 37.70 -12.38 -27.04
N ASP A 14 38.03 -13.49 -27.67
CA ASP A 14 39.36 -13.79 -28.21
C ASP A 14 39.74 -12.65 -29.17
N GLU A 15 40.84 -11.95 -28.90
CA GLU A 15 41.37 -10.86 -29.70
C GLU A 15 41.53 -11.22 -31.18
N ARG A 16 41.61 -12.52 -31.49
CA ARG A 16 41.64 -13.06 -32.86
C ARG A 16 40.36 -12.72 -33.63
N PHE A 17 39.18 -12.70 -33.02
CA PHE A 17 37.93 -12.31 -33.68
C PHE A 17 37.87 -10.81 -33.96
N VAL A 18 38.47 -10.00 -33.09
CA VAL A 18 38.57 -8.54 -33.31
C VAL A 18 39.58 -8.28 -34.43
N ALA A 19 40.73 -9.00 -34.46
CA ALA A 19 41.74 -8.85 -35.48
C ALA A 19 41.25 -9.35 -36.85
N GLU A 20 40.46 -10.42 -36.90
CA GLU A 20 39.88 -10.96 -38.13
C GLU A 20 38.80 -10.00 -38.72
N ALA A 21 38.03 -9.33 -37.86
CA ALA A 21 37.09 -8.31 -38.28
C ALA A 21 37.76 -7.02 -38.81
N VAL A 22 38.97 -6.69 -38.29
CA VAL A 22 39.75 -5.55 -38.74
C VAL A 22 40.54 -5.85 -40.02
N SER A 23 41.01 -7.11 -40.21
CA SER A 23 41.80 -7.52 -41.41
C SER A 23 40.91 -7.77 -42.64
N ALA A 24 39.57 -7.88 -42.49
CA ALA A 24 38.62 -8.06 -43.58
C ALA A 24 38.37 -6.79 -44.41
N LYS A 25 39.26 -5.77 -44.30
CA LYS A 25 39.07 -4.44 -44.89
C LYS A 25 39.11 -4.41 -46.43
N GLU A 26 39.38 -5.50 -47.12
CA GLU A 26 39.57 -5.52 -48.58
C GLU A 26 38.55 -6.30 -49.42
N LYS A 27 37.56 -6.97 -48.79
CA LYS A 27 36.54 -7.70 -49.57
C LYS A 27 35.11 -7.32 -49.14
N GLY A 28 34.59 -6.28 -49.78
CA GLY A 28 33.16 -6.01 -49.81
C GLY A 28 32.59 -5.34 -48.54
N LYS A 29 32.47 -4.04 -48.53
CA LYS A 29 31.90 -3.23 -47.40
C LYS A 29 30.57 -3.76 -46.84
N LEU A 30 29.78 -4.49 -47.61
CA LEU A 30 28.51 -5.06 -47.20
C LEU A 30 28.68 -6.29 -46.27
N LEU A 31 29.69 -7.14 -46.52
CA LEU A 31 29.92 -8.37 -45.74
C LEU A 31 30.51 -8.02 -44.35
N VAL A 32 31.31 -6.96 -44.29
CA VAL A 32 31.91 -6.48 -43.03
C VAL A 32 30.86 -5.84 -42.15
N LEU A 33 29.92 -5.05 -42.73
CA LEU A 33 28.79 -4.49 -42.00
C LEU A 33 27.84 -5.55 -41.43
N ALA A 34 27.56 -6.61 -42.22
CA ALA A 34 26.71 -7.72 -41.77
C ALA A 34 27.38 -8.53 -40.63
N LYS A 35 28.68 -8.78 -40.69
CA LYS A 35 29.42 -9.46 -39.61
C LYS A 35 29.52 -8.60 -38.35
N ALA A 36 29.78 -7.30 -38.48
CA ALA A 36 29.78 -6.36 -37.36
C ALA A 36 28.39 -6.25 -36.69
N ALA A 37 27.31 -6.17 -37.47
CA ALA A 37 25.95 -6.17 -36.98
C ALA A 37 25.60 -7.49 -36.24
N ALA A 38 26.04 -8.65 -36.77
CA ALA A 38 25.81 -9.93 -36.10
C ALA A 38 26.57 -10.06 -34.76
N VAL A 39 27.78 -9.51 -34.67
CA VAL A 39 28.56 -9.50 -33.41
C VAL A 39 27.91 -8.58 -32.39
N VAL A 40 27.46 -7.38 -32.81
CA VAL A 40 26.76 -6.46 -31.92
C VAL A 40 25.44 -7.08 -31.45
N ALA A 41 24.67 -7.70 -32.34
CA ALA A 41 23.41 -8.38 -31.97
C ALA A 41 23.68 -9.54 -30.98
N ALA A 42 24.71 -10.34 -31.21
CA ALA A 42 25.10 -11.41 -30.27
C ALA A 42 25.54 -10.87 -28.92
N CYS A 43 26.28 -9.76 -28.86
CA CYS A 43 26.66 -9.11 -27.61
C CYS A 43 25.44 -8.56 -26.88
N VAL A 44 24.50 -7.94 -27.59
CA VAL A 44 23.23 -7.44 -27.00
C VAL A 44 22.40 -8.59 -26.47
N CYS A 45 22.29 -9.71 -27.20
CA CYS A 45 21.58 -10.91 -26.72
C CYS A 45 22.23 -11.53 -25.49
N LEU A 46 23.57 -11.56 -25.43
CA LEU A 46 24.30 -12.10 -24.28
C LEU A 46 24.15 -11.20 -23.03
N VAL A 47 24.17 -9.86 -23.21
CA VAL A 47 23.95 -8.92 -22.12
C VAL A 47 22.50 -8.98 -21.66
N ALA A 48 21.54 -8.96 -22.58
CA ALA A 48 20.13 -9.08 -22.26
C ALA A 48 19.80 -10.42 -21.58
N GLY A 49 20.31 -11.53 -22.14
CA GLY A 49 20.16 -12.87 -21.57
C GLY A 49 20.84 -13.01 -20.19
N GLY A 50 22.01 -12.42 -20.02
CA GLY A 50 22.72 -12.39 -18.72
C GLY A 50 21.98 -11.56 -17.67
N VAL A 51 21.42 -10.43 -18.05
CA VAL A 51 20.59 -9.59 -17.15
C VAL A 51 19.29 -10.32 -16.81
N TYR A 52 18.65 -10.96 -17.80
CA TYR A 52 17.44 -11.73 -17.57
C TYR A 52 17.71 -12.94 -16.65
N ALA A 53 18.77 -13.72 -16.91
CA ALA A 53 19.16 -14.83 -16.07
C ALA A 53 19.53 -14.39 -14.63
N TYR A 54 20.19 -13.24 -14.48
CA TYR A 54 20.51 -12.67 -13.17
C TYR A 54 19.26 -12.23 -12.42
N LYS A 55 18.32 -11.53 -13.08
CA LYS A 55 17.04 -11.16 -12.50
C LYS A 55 16.22 -12.40 -12.11
N SER A 56 16.14 -13.40 -12.99
CA SER A 56 15.45 -14.66 -12.72
C SER A 56 16.08 -15.40 -11.53
N PHE A 57 17.41 -15.43 -11.43
CA PHE A 57 18.10 -16.04 -10.30
C PHE A 57 17.86 -15.30 -8.99
N GLN A 58 17.90 -13.97 -9.00
CA GLN A 58 17.53 -13.18 -7.80
C GLN A 58 16.08 -13.39 -7.40
N ASN A 59 15.16 -13.42 -8.36
CA ASN A 59 13.76 -13.64 -8.10
C ASN A 59 13.46 -15.07 -7.61
N SER A 60 14.22 -16.09 -8.09
CA SER A 60 14.08 -17.47 -7.63
C SER A 60 14.52 -17.71 -6.17
N GLN A 61 15.10 -16.68 -5.52
CA GLN A 61 15.46 -16.73 -4.11
C GLN A 61 14.41 -16.07 -3.21
N LEU A 62 13.39 -15.41 -3.79
CA LEU A 62 12.30 -14.86 -3.01
C LEU A 62 11.40 -16.00 -2.51
N PRO A 63 10.98 -15.98 -1.23
CA PRO A 63 10.03 -16.96 -0.74
C PRO A 63 8.69 -16.84 -1.50
N LEU A 64 8.00 -17.94 -1.66
CA LEU A 64 6.63 -17.91 -2.13
C LEU A 64 5.76 -17.27 -1.04
N LEU A 65 4.78 -16.49 -1.47
CA LEU A 65 3.79 -15.87 -0.61
C LEU A 65 2.67 -16.87 -0.39
N GLU A 66 2.69 -17.51 0.76
CA GLU A 66 1.71 -18.51 1.16
C GLU A 66 0.61 -17.83 1.98
N PHE A 67 -0.63 -18.03 1.56
CA PHE A 67 -1.81 -17.53 2.26
C PHE A 67 -2.47 -18.70 2.98
N GLU A 68 -2.87 -18.48 4.22
CA GLU A 68 -3.71 -19.43 4.93
C GLU A 68 -5.09 -19.46 4.26
N GLU A 69 -5.65 -20.64 4.08
CA GLU A 69 -7.05 -20.76 3.68
C GLU A 69 -7.91 -20.18 4.81
N ILE A 70 -8.46 -19.01 4.57
CA ILE A 70 -9.37 -18.37 5.49
C ILE A 70 -10.76 -18.55 4.91
N ASP A 71 -11.61 -19.25 5.64
CA ASP A 71 -13.04 -19.24 5.37
C ASP A 71 -13.57 -17.88 5.84
N PHE A 72 -13.68 -16.95 4.91
CA PHE A 72 -14.19 -15.60 5.19
C PHE A 72 -15.71 -15.59 5.49
N GLY A 73 -16.37 -16.75 5.52
CA GLY A 73 -17.80 -16.85 5.82
C GLY A 73 -18.67 -16.03 4.86
N GLY A 74 -18.19 -15.80 3.62
CA GLY A 74 -18.88 -14.98 2.63
C GLY A 74 -18.66 -13.47 2.78
N MET A 75 -17.83 -13.02 3.71
CA MET A 75 -17.44 -11.62 3.74
C MET A 75 -16.10 -11.46 3.03
N GLY A 76 -16.13 -10.91 1.83
CA GLY A 76 -14.93 -10.45 1.12
C GLY A 76 -14.14 -9.44 1.96
N PHE A 77 -13.06 -8.94 1.39
CA PHE A 77 -12.17 -7.90 1.95
C PHE A 77 -12.91 -7.03 2.94
N GLU A 78 -12.62 -7.14 4.23
CA GLU A 78 -13.35 -6.55 5.36
C GLU A 78 -14.42 -5.56 4.90
N GLY A 79 -15.62 -6.10 4.62
CA GLY A 79 -16.66 -5.34 3.98
C GLY A 79 -17.09 -4.18 4.83
N SER A 80 -16.48 -3.08 4.60
CA SER A 80 -17.21 -1.87 4.77
C SER A 80 -17.87 -1.60 3.43
N ASP A 81 -19.18 -1.76 3.36
CA ASP A 81 -20.04 -1.17 2.34
C ASP A 81 -19.96 0.38 2.36
N SER A 82 -18.90 0.92 2.95
CA SER A 82 -18.67 2.35 3.03
C SER A 82 -18.12 2.82 1.69
N LEU A 83 -19.05 3.21 0.84
CA LEU A 83 -18.80 4.09 -0.29
C LEU A 83 -18.28 5.40 0.28
N THR A 84 -16.98 5.52 0.43
CA THR A 84 -16.36 6.75 0.88
C THR A 84 -16.06 7.59 -0.33
N LEU A 85 -16.73 8.71 -0.43
CA LEU A 85 -16.54 9.70 -1.47
C LEU A 85 -15.45 10.65 -0.99
N GLU A 86 -14.30 10.62 -1.62
CA GLU A 86 -13.20 11.50 -1.23
C GLU A 86 -13.01 12.62 -2.26
N HIS A 87 -13.37 13.85 -1.91
CA HIS A 87 -12.74 15.02 -2.51
C HIS A 87 -11.42 15.27 -1.79
N SER A 88 -10.31 14.87 -2.41
CA SER A 88 -9.01 14.92 -1.76
C SER A 88 -7.95 15.57 -2.65
N ASP A 89 -6.98 16.21 -1.99
CA ASP A 89 -5.72 16.51 -2.64
C ASP A 89 -5.05 15.19 -3.04
N ASP A 90 -4.61 15.09 -4.30
CA ASP A 90 -3.89 13.90 -4.73
C ASP A 90 -2.45 13.95 -4.21
N ILE A 91 -2.21 13.22 -3.14
CA ILE A 91 -0.87 13.06 -2.54
C ILE A 91 -0.28 11.68 -2.77
N SER A 92 -0.86 10.88 -3.69
CA SER A 92 -0.30 9.59 -4.04
C SER A 92 1.15 9.75 -4.53
N PRO A 93 2.11 8.99 -4.01
CA PRO A 93 3.50 9.06 -4.47
C PRO A 93 3.72 8.43 -5.84
N TRP A 94 2.71 7.74 -6.36
CA TRP A 94 2.77 7.02 -7.63
C TRP A 94 1.61 7.41 -8.54
N ASN A 95 1.87 7.38 -9.83
CA ASN A 95 0.88 7.44 -10.89
C ASN A 95 1.33 6.53 -12.06
N GLU A 96 0.45 6.31 -13.03
CA GLU A 96 0.66 5.41 -14.18
C GLU A 96 1.87 5.73 -15.07
N GLN A 97 2.43 6.95 -14.98
CA GLN A 97 3.62 7.35 -15.72
C GLN A 97 4.92 6.95 -15.00
N ILE A 98 4.84 6.58 -13.73
CA ILE A 98 5.98 6.23 -12.89
C ILE A 98 6.15 4.72 -12.91
N LYS A 99 7.27 4.26 -13.47
CA LYS A 99 7.61 2.84 -13.46
C LYS A 99 8.24 2.43 -12.13
N ILE A 100 7.68 1.40 -11.52
CA ILE A 100 8.25 0.69 -10.36
C ILE A 100 8.55 -0.74 -10.79
N ASP A 101 9.79 -1.18 -10.62
CA ASP A 101 10.20 -2.55 -10.97
C ASP A 101 9.95 -3.54 -9.83
N LYS A 102 10.07 -3.10 -8.57
CA LYS A 102 9.94 -3.95 -7.38
C LYS A 102 9.39 -3.16 -6.20
N LEU A 103 8.60 -3.84 -5.37
CA LEU A 103 8.13 -3.33 -4.09
C LEU A 103 8.35 -4.38 -2.99
N PRO A 104 8.63 -3.95 -1.75
CA PRO A 104 8.78 -4.88 -0.64
C PRO A 104 7.45 -5.51 -0.27
N VAL A 105 7.49 -6.79 0.14
CA VAL A 105 6.38 -7.47 0.81
C VAL A 105 6.79 -7.73 2.24
N TYR A 106 5.86 -7.55 3.16
CA TYR A 106 6.08 -7.74 4.58
C TYR A 106 5.14 -8.80 5.15
N LYS A 107 5.65 -9.61 6.04
CA LYS A 107 4.85 -10.46 6.92
C LYS A 107 4.30 -9.60 8.05
N ASN A 108 3.00 -9.66 8.26
CA ASN A 108 2.35 -9.02 9.40
C ASN A 108 2.61 -9.85 10.66
N LEU A 109 3.37 -9.33 11.60
CA LEU A 109 3.65 -10.00 12.87
C LEU A 109 2.47 -9.94 13.86
N LEU A 110 1.45 -9.15 13.52
CA LEU A 110 0.23 -8.97 14.30
C LEU A 110 -0.98 -9.67 13.67
N TYR A 111 -0.75 -10.43 12.60
CA TYR A 111 -1.79 -11.18 11.92
C TYR A 111 -2.57 -12.04 12.89
N ARG A 112 -3.89 -11.94 12.82
CA ARG A 112 -4.82 -12.73 13.63
C ARG A 112 -5.81 -13.43 12.71
N TYR A 113 -5.89 -14.70 12.92
CA TYR A 113 -6.94 -15.54 12.35
C TYR A 113 -8.08 -15.67 13.36
N GLU A 114 -9.32 -15.67 12.93
CA GLU A 114 -10.46 -15.98 13.79
C GLU A 114 -10.27 -17.37 14.43
N GLY A 115 -10.37 -17.42 15.77
CA GLY A 115 -10.14 -18.65 16.52
C GLY A 115 -8.74 -18.80 17.13
N GLN A 116 -7.79 -17.91 16.86
CA GLN A 116 -6.52 -17.94 17.59
C GLN A 116 -6.70 -17.51 19.05
N GLU A 117 -6.19 -18.36 19.96
CA GLU A 117 -6.33 -18.14 21.41
C GLU A 117 -5.42 -17.05 21.99
N LYS A 118 -4.49 -16.47 21.21
CA LYS A 118 -3.46 -15.56 21.71
C LYS A 118 -3.51 -14.19 21.02
N SER A 119 -3.46 -13.15 21.83
CA SER A 119 -3.09 -11.82 21.37
C SER A 119 -1.59 -11.80 21.08
N TYR A 120 -1.17 -11.25 19.93
CA TYR A 120 0.25 -11.02 19.63
C TYR A 120 0.85 -9.95 20.54
N PHE A 121 0.07 -8.96 20.92
CA PHE A 121 0.42 -7.99 21.95
C PHE A 121 -0.24 -8.36 23.27
N SER A 122 0.59 -8.44 24.28
CA SER A 122 0.12 -8.44 25.66
C SER A 122 -0.35 -7.04 26.04
N GLU A 123 -1.15 -6.94 27.10
CA GLU A 123 -1.48 -5.66 27.73
C GLU A 123 -0.22 -4.83 28.02
N GLU A 124 0.87 -5.48 28.47
CA GLU A 124 2.14 -4.84 28.77
C GLU A 124 2.79 -4.22 27.51
N ASP A 125 2.75 -4.93 26.36
CA ASP A 125 3.30 -4.41 25.09
C ASP A 125 2.52 -3.18 24.63
N LEU A 126 1.19 -3.20 24.71
CA LEU A 126 0.36 -2.05 24.33
C LEU A 126 0.58 -0.86 25.25
N LEU A 127 0.71 -1.12 26.57
CA LEU A 127 1.03 -0.08 27.55
C LEU A 127 2.40 0.53 27.32
N LYS A 128 3.38 -0.27 26.91
CA LYS A 128 4.71 0.23 26.57
C LYS A 128 4.66 1.19 25.38
N VAL A 129 3.88 0.87 24.33
CA VAL A 129 3.65 1.80 23.21
C VAL A 129 2.96 3.07 23.69
N ALA A 130 1.91 2.97 24.51
CA ALA A 130 1.25 4.13 25.08
C ALA A 130 2.20 5.00 25.91
N GLN A 131 3.11 4.37 26.68
CA GLN A 131 4.14 5.06 27.46
C GLN A 131 5.12 5.83 26.57
N GLU A 132 5.60 5.22 25.47
CA GLU A 132 6.46 5.92 24.50
C GLU A 132 5.82 7.21 23.98
N TYR A 133 4.53 7.18 23.62
CA TYR A 133 3.83 8.36 23.14
C TYR A 133 3.53 9.37 24.26
N SER A 134 3.27 8.91 25.48
CA SER A 134 3.09 9.81 26.63
C SER A 134 4.37 10.59 26.93
N GLU A 135 5.53 9.94 26.80
CA GLU A 135 6.84 10.58 26.94
C GLU A 135 7.11 11.62 25.85
N LEU A 136 6.77 11.31 24.59
CA LEU A 136 6.84 12.26 23.46
C LEU A 136 5.94 13.49 23.67
N LEU A 137 4.80 13.30 24.35
CA LEU A 137 3.89 14.37 24.75
C LEU A 137 4.37 15.14 26.00
N GLY A 138 5.42 14.67 26.67
CA GLY A 138 5.92 15.24 27.93
C GLY A 138 5.01 15.02 29.12
N GLU A 139 4.18 13.98 29.07
CA GLU A 139 3.17 13.68 30.09
C GLU A 139 3.37 12.29 30.71
N LYS A 140 2.66 12.04 31.81
CA LYS A 140 2.63 10.73 32.47
C LYS A 140 1.24 10.12 32.33
N ILE A 141 1.19 8.81 32.16
CA ILE A 141 -0.06 8.06 32.25
C ILE A 141 -0.58 8.13 33.67
N ILE A 142 -1.82 8.58 33.84
CA ILE A 142 -2.52 8.70 35.13
C ILE A 142 -3.32 7.43 35.42
N SER A 143 -3.97 6.90 34.38
CA SER A 143 -4.77 5.68 34.43
C SER A 143 -4.84 5.06 33.04
N TYR A 144 -5.25 3.81 32.98
CA TYR A 144 -5.57 3.16 31.71
C TYR A 144 -6.71 2.17 31.88
N GLU A 145 -7.36 1.86 30.78
CA GLU A 145 -8.37 0.82 30.63
C GLU A 145 -7.93 -0.12 29.51
N LYS A 146 -8.22 -1.41 29.66
CA LYS A 146 -8.04 -2.39 28.59
C LYS A 146 -9.39 -2.86 28.08
N PHE A 147 -9.45 -3.12 26.82
CA PHE A 147 -10.58 -3.73 26.15
C PHE A 147 -10.16 -5.08 25.60
N THR A 148 -10.93 -6.08 25.91
CA THR A 148 -10.68 -7.45 25.47
C THR A 148 -11.71 -7.85 24.43
N ASP A 149 -11.45 -8.95 23.77
CA ASP A 149 -12.41 -9.55 22.84
C ASP A 149 -13.64 -10.06 23.60
N ASP A 150 -14.83 -9.87 23.03
CA ASP A 150 -16.10 -10.24 23.67
C ASP A 150 -16.25 -11.77 23.83
N PHE A 151 -15.58 -12.53 22.96
CA PHE A 151 -15.64 -13.98 22.95
C PHE A 151 -14.44 -14.63 23.64
N ASN A 152 -13.33 -13.89 23.77
CA ASN A 152 -12.10 -14.37 24.40
C ASN A 152 -11.38 -13.26 25.17
N GLU A 153 -11.64 -13.16 26.46
CA GLU A 153 -11.04 -12.17 27.37
C GLU A 153 -9.51 -12.22 27.45
N ARG A 154 -8.87 -13.27 26.89
CA ARG A 154 -7.40 -13.36 26.81
C ARG A 154 -6.83 -12.53 25.66
N ILE A 155 -7.67 -12.14 24.71
CA ILE A 155 -7.28 -11.30 23.58
C ILE A 155 -7.50 -9.85 23.97
N VAL A 156 -6.41 -9.09 24.09
CA VAL A 156 -6.50 -7.64 24.31
C VAL A 156 -6.68 -6.95 22.96
N ARG A 157 -7.81 -6.30 22.75
CA ARG A 157 -8.11 -5.54 21.52
C ARG A 157 -7.39 -4.21 21.50
N ASN A 158 -7.46 -3.48 22.60
CA ASN A 158 -6.77 -2.20 22.74
C ASN A 158 -6.59 -1.81 24.22
N VAL A 159 -5.69 -0.85 24.42
CA VAL A 159 -5.48 -0.16 25.69
C VAL A 159 -5.73 1.33 25.47
N ILE A 160 -6.47 1.95 26.39
CA ILE A 160 -6.72 3.39 26.39
C ILE A 160 -6.08 3.99 27.63
N ALA A 161 -4.97 4.69 27.45
CA ALA A 161 -4.25 5.36 28.51
C ALA A 161 -4.69 6.83 28.60
N GLN A 162 -4.86 7.31 29.83
CA GLN A 162 -5.22 8.68 30.13
C GLN A 162 -4.02 9.44 30.67
N THR A 163 -3.72 10.58 30.10
CA THR A 163 -2.79 11.57 30.62
C THR A 163 -3.56 12.83 31.05
N GLN A 164 -2.87 13.87 31.47
CA GLN A 164 -3.51 15.12 31.86
C GLN A 164 -4.29 15.75 30.68
N ASN A 165 -3.66 15.86 29.53
CA ASN A 165 -4.23 16.60 28.38
C ASN A 165 -4.57 15.70 27.20
N HIS A 166 -4.23 14.41 27.23
CA HIS A 166 -4.44 13.49 26.13
C HIS A 166 -5.06 12.17 26.56
N GLN A 167 -5.70 11.52 25.60
CA GLN A 167 -6.04 10.12 25.66
C GLN A 167 -5.22 9.42 24.55
N ILE A 168 -4.55 8.34 24.89
CA ILE A 168 -3.72 7.55 23.97
C ILE A 168 -4.33 6.17 23.89
N SER A 169 -4.84 5.81 22.72
CA SER A 169 -5.35 4.47 22.44
C SER A 169 -4.34 3.72 21.59
N VAL A 170 -4.00 2.50 21.98
CA VAL A 170 -3.12 1.60 21.23
C VAL A 170 -3.90 0.35 20.88
N GLY A 171 -4.11 0.11 19.61
CA GLY A 171 -4.81 -1.05 19.08
C GLY A 171 -3.92 -2.29 19.04
N GLY A 172 -4.55 -3.46 19.04
CA GLY A 172 -3.87 -4.73 18.84
C GLY A 172 -3.26 -4.89 17.44
N ASP A 173 -3.60 -4.01 16.51
CA ASP A 173 -2.99 -3.84 15.19
C ASP A 173 -1.73 -2.96 15.21
N GLY A 174 -1.34 -2.48 16.39
CA GLY A 174 -0.25 -1.55 16.57
C GLY A 174 -0.58 -0.10 16.23
N GLY A 175 -1.77 0.20 15.73
CA GLY A 175 -2.20 1.58 15.47
C GLY A 175 -2.29 2.40 16.75
N VAL A 176 -1.92 3.68 16.68
CA VAL A 176 -1.98 4.60 17.82
C VAL A 176 -2.90 5.76 17.50
N SER A 177 -3.84 6.04 18.40
CA SER A 177 -4.70 7.22 18.31
C SER A 177 -4.44 8.12 19.52
N ILE A 178 -4.16 9.40 19.26
CA ILE A 178 -3.98 10.42 20.31
C ILE A 178 -5.13 11.42 20.17
N VAL A 179 -5.95 11.50 21.19
CA VAL A 179 -7.05 12.48 21.30
C VAL A 179 -6.59 13.64 22.18
N PHE A 180 -6.70 14.85 21.67
CA PHE A 180 -6.42 16.09 22.39
C PHE A 180 -7.66 16.46 23.22
N LYS A 181 -7.58 16.40 24.58
CA LYS A 181 -8.72 16.71 25.46
C LYS A 181 -9.12 18.16 25.38
N ASN A 182 -8.18 19.04 25.11
CA ASN A 182 -8.38 20.47 24.93
C ASN A 182 -7.81 20.89 23.57
N PRO A 183 -8.58 20.72 22.47
CA PRO A 183 -8.12 21.05 21.12
C PRO A 183 -8.14 22.55 20.82
N GLU A 184 -8.59 23.40 21.77
CA GLU A 184 -8.69 24.84 21.60
C GLU A 184 -7.41 25.46 21.03
N GLY A 185 -7.57 26.15 19.91
CA GLY A 185 -6.47 26.76 19.16
C GLY A 185 -5.74 25.83 18.17
N LEU A 186 -6.11 24.55 18.05
CA LEU A 186 -5.56 23.63 17.04
C LEU A 186 -6.37 23.74 15.73
N THR A 187 -6.42 24.92 15.14
CA THR A 187 -7.27 25.22 13.98
C THR A 187 -6.74 24.69 12.67
N ASP A 188 -5.44 24.37 12.60
CA ASP A 188 -4.77 23.85 11.43
C ASP A 188 -3.52 23.04 11.80
N LEU A 189 -2.89 22.42 10.80
CA LEU A 189 -1.68 21.62 11.00
C LEU A 189 -0.47 22.46 11.46
N SER A 190 -0.44 23.76 11.19
CA SER A 190 0.66 24.64 11.64
C SER A 190 0.60 24.83 13.15
N ALA A 191 -0.61 25.01 13.70
CA ALA A 191 -0.85 25.08 15.14
C ALA A 191 -0.49 23.74 15.82
N VAL A 192 -0.87 22.60 15.21
CA VAL A 192 -0.50 21.27 15.71
C VAL A 192 1.02 21.09 15.67
N LYS A 193 1.68 21.47 14.58
CA LYS A 193 3.15 21.37 14.45
C LYS A 193 3.88 22.21 15.48
N ALA A 194 3.40 23.41 15.76
CA ALA A 194 3.99 24.27 16.77
C ALA A 194 3.89 23.67 18.19
N LYS A 195 2.80 22.98 18.49
CA LYS A 195 2.56 22.37 19.81
C LYS A 195 3.14 20.96 19.95
N TYR A 196 3.11 20.18 18.85
CA TYR A 196 3.52 18.77 18.81
C TYR A 196 4.51 18.51 17.65
N PRO A 197 5.73 19.11 17.70
CA PRO A 197 6.67 19.04 16.59
C PRO A 197 7.13 17.62 16.26
N PHE A 198 7.09 16.68 17.20
CA PHE A 198 7.47 15.28 17.00
C PHE A 198 6.56 14.52 16.00
N LEU A 199 5.36 15.06 15.72
CA LEU A 199 4.45 14.49 14.73
C LEU A 199 4.84 14.87 13.28
N PHE A 200 5.85 15.72 13.07
CA PHE A 200 6.17 16.26 11.76
C PHE A 200 7.65 16.12 11.42
N ASN A 201 7.92 15.84 10.14
CA ASN A 201 9.25 15.80 9.54
C ASN A 201 9.37 16.88 8.46
N GLU A 202 10.60 17.16 8.01
CA GLU A 202 10.86 18.14 6.94
C GLU A 202 10.31 17.68 5.57
N ASN A 203 10.29 16.38 5.33
CA ASN A 203 9.87 15.76 4.08
C ASN A 203 8.41 15.29 4.09
N ASP A 204 7.58 15.79 4.99
CA ASP A 204 6.17 15.41 5.05
C ASP A 204 5.41 15.90 3.81
N VAL A 205 4.67 14.99 3.20
CA VAL A 205 3.65 15.27 2.18
C VAL A 205 2.29 15.29 2.86
N LEU A 206 1.52 16.33 2.58
CA LEU A 206 0.26 16.62 3.27
C LEU A 206 -0.87 16.76 2.25
N GLY A 207 -2.02 16.17 2.53
CA GLY A 207 -3.24 16.34 1.76
C GLY A 207 -4.46 16.48 2.66
N LYS A 208 -5.43 17.25 2.21
CA LYS A 208 -6.73 17.40 2.85
C LYS A 208 -7.74 16.47 2.18
N TYR A 209 -8.52 15.80 2.98
CA TYR A 209 -9.56 14.87 2.56
C TYR A 209 -10.91 15.29 3.16
N GLN A 210 -11.95 15.06 2.40
CA GLN A 210 -13.32 15.24 2.84
C GLN A 210 -14.08 13.94 2.59
N GLU A 211 -14.66 13.37 3.63
CA GLU A 211 -15.50 12.17 3.53
C GLU A 211 -16.97 12.56 3.47
N PHE A 212 -17.71 11.80 2.67
CA PHE A 212 -19.15 11.95 2.51
C PHE A 212 -19.84 10.61 2.72
N SER A 213 -21.11 10.64 3.12
CA SER A 213 -21.98 9.49 3.08
C SER A 213 -22.39 9.16 1.63
N VAL A 214 -22.99 8.02 1.43
CA VAL A 214 -23.61 7.65 0.14
C VAL A 214 -24.71 8.62 -0.31
N ASP A 215 -25.30 9.36 0.63
CA ASP A 215 -26.32 10.39 0.36
C ASP A 215 -25.72 11.77 0.09
N GLY A 216 -24.39 11.88 0.01
CA GLY A 216 -23.69 13.14 -0.22
C GLY A 216 -23.56 14.05 0.98
N GLU A 217 -23.93 13.59 2.17
CA GLU A 217 -23.77 14.37 3.39
C GLU A 217 -22.30 14.31 3.88
N PRO A 218 -21.68 15.45 4.22
CA PRO A 218 -20.32 15.45 4.72
C PRO A 218 -20.22 14.69 6.06
N LEU A 219 -19.43 13.64 6.10
CA LEU A 219 -19.16 12.86 7.31
C LEU A 219 -18.03 13.48 8.15
N GLY A 220 -17.07 14.11 7.51
CA GLY A 220 -15.95 14.73 8.19
C GLY A 220 -14.85 15.13 7.24
N SER A 221 -13.90 15.89 7.77
CA SER A 221 -12.67 16.20 7.04
C SER A 221 -11.46 15.83 7.87
N TYR A 222 -10.38 15.46 7.20
CA TYR A 222 -9.12 15.15 7.84
C TYR A 222 -7.94 15.57 6.98
N TYR A 223 -6.77 15.68 7.61
CA TYR A 223 -5.51 15.76 6.91
C TYR A 223 -4.81 14.41 6.98
N LYS A 224 -4.34 13.93 5.84
CA LYS A 224 -3.42 12.78 5.77
C LYS A 224 -2.02 13.30 5.51
N LYS A 225 -1.05 12.72 6.18
CA LYS A 225 0.36 12.96 5.91
C LYS A 225 1.15 11.67 5.88
N TYR A 226 2.22 11.67 5.09
CA TYR A 226 3.27 10.66 5.15
C TYR A 226 4.62 11.31 4.88
N GLU A 227 5.69 10.68 5.32
CA GLU A 227 7.06 11.12 5.04
C GLU A 227 7.48 10.67 3.64
N LYS A 228 7.84 11.61 2.77
CA LYS A 228 8.40 11.30 1.45
C LYS A 228 9.71 10.55 1.62
N GLY A 229 9.81 9.37 1.01
CA GLY A 229 11.04 8.58 0.97
C GLY A 229 12.08 9.13 0.00
N GLU A 230 13.27 8.56 0.04
CA GLU A 230 14.34 8.87 -0.92
C GLU A 230 14.01 8.35 -2.34
N THR A 231 13.19 7.29 -2.42
CA THR A 231 12.71 6.72 -3.68
C THR A 231 11.18 6.71 -3.72
N VAL A 232 10.63 6.49 -4.91
CA VAL A 232 9.17 6.34 -5.08
C VAL A 232 8.67 5.11 -4.34
N GLU A 233 9.41 4.00 -4.41
CA GLU A 233 9.09 2.75 -3.72
C GLU A 233 8.96 2.96 -2.21
N GLN A 234 9.91 3.67 -1.61
CA GLN A 234 9.87 4.01 -0.20
C GLN A 234 8.69 4.94 0.13
N SER A 235 8.40 5.88 -0.76
CA SER A 235 7.25 6.78 -0.60
C SER A 235 5.92 6.02 -0.64
N VAL A 236 5.77 5.02 -1.53
CA VAL A 236 4.59 4.14 -1.59
C VAL A 236 4.42 3.35 -0.29
N VAL A 237 5.50 2.81 0.26
CA VAL A 237 5.47 2.14 1.57
C VAL A 237 5.02 3.11 2.67
N ASN A 238 5.64 4.29 2.74
CA ASN A 238 5.34 5.27 3.77
C ASN A 238 3.90 5.82 3.66
N TYR A 239 3.41 6.02 2.43
CA TYR A 239 2.05 6.48 2.15
C TYR A 239 0.97 5.60 2.80
N THR A 240 1.24 4.29 2.90
CA THR A 240 0.30 3.34 3.49
C THR A 240 0.70 2.91 4.91
N LEU A 241 1.96 2.50 5.12
CA LEU A 241 2.37 1.83 6.37
C LEU A 241 2.91 2.78 7.44
N LYS A 242 3.11 4.06 7.10
CA LYS A 242 3.66 5.09 8.03
C LYS A 242 2.93 6.42 7.95
N ASN A 243 1.67 6.41 7.59
CA ASN A 243 0.90 7.64 7.50
C ASN A 243 0.34 8.08 8.86
N MET A 244 -0.04 9.34 8.91
CA MET A 244 -0.82 9.90 10.01
C MET A 244 -2.07 10.59 9.45
N ARG A 245 -3.16 10.49 10.20
CA ARG A 245 -4.44 11.11 9.86
C ARG A 245 -4.88 12.00 11.01
N PHE A 246 -5.05 13.29 10.73
CA PHE A 246 -5.50 14.29 11.69
C PHE A 246 -6.97 14.57 11.44
N THR A 247 -7.82 14.32 12.43
CA THR A 247 -9.28 14.47 12.30
C THR A 247 -9.75 15.73 13.00
N HIS A 248 -10.75 16.38 12.38
CA HIS A 248 -11.36 17.57 12.96
C HIS A 248 -12.53 17.22 13.89
N SER A 249 -12.78 18.10 14.84
CA SER A 249 -14.04 18.16 15.57
C SER A 249 -15.09 18.89 14.74
N GLU A 250 -16.34 18.84 15.18
CA GLU A 250 -17.46 19.62 14.59
C GLU A 250 -17.18 21.12 14.56
N ASN A 251 -16.37 21.63 15.48
CA ASN A 251 -15.97 23.05 15.54
C ASN A 251 -14.80 23.40 14.59
N GLY A 252 -14.31 22.43 13.80
CA GLY A 252 -13.20 22.63 12.85
C GLY A 252 -11.81 22.58 13.46
N GLU A 253 -11.67 22.35 14.77
CA GLU A 253 -10.38 22.15 15.41
C GLU A 253 -9.86 20.72 15.22
N ILE A 254 -8.56 20.53 15.13
CA ILE A 254 -7.97 19.20 15.05
C ILE A 254 -8.07 18.54 16.43
N ARG A 255 -8.89 17.51 16.51
CA ARG A 255 -9.21 16.79 17.73
C ARG A 255 -8.30 15.61 18.01
N SER A 256 -7.86 14.92 16.97
CA SER A 256 -7.06 13.72 17.15
C SER A 256 -6.09 13.48 16.00
N VAL A 257 -5.10 12.66 16.27
CA VAL A 257 -4.20 12.09 15.27
C VAL A 257 -4.19 10.57 15.40
N ASN A 258 -4.42 9.89 14.28
CA ASN A 258 -4.24 8.45 14.14
C ASN A 258 -2.91 8.20 13.45
N ILE A 259 -2.07 7.38 14.04
CA ILE A 259 -0.70 7.09 13.60
C ILE A 259 -0.64 5.64 13.19
N ASN A 260 -0.38 5.39 11.91
CA ASN A 260 -0.14 4.04 11.43
C ASN A 260 1.30 3.63 11.73
N THR A 261 1.46 2.59 12.54
CA THR A 261 2.75 2.04 12.94
C THR A 261 2.96 0.61 12.46
N GLN A 262 2.14 0.11 11.55
CA GLN A 262 2.13 -1.29 11.11
C GLN A 262 3.47 -1.76 10.55
N GLN A 263 4.23 -0.89 9.91
CA GLN A 263 5.59 -1.24 9.47
C GLN A 263 6.50 -1.63 10.62
N ARG A 264 6.34 -1.06 11.81
CA ARG A 264 7.11 -1.40 13.02
C ARG A 264 6.89 -2.86 13.43
N PHE A 265 5.71 -3.40 13.13
CA PHE A 265 5.28 -4.74 13.50
C PHE A 265 5.19 -5.68 12.31
N SER A 266 6.06 -5.48 11.36
CA SER A 266 6.16 -6.31 10.17
C SER A 266 7.61 -6.72 9.89
N GLU A 267 7.77 -7.86 9.23
CA GLU A 267 9.05 -8.40 8.79
C GLU A 267 9.10 -8.38 7.28
N LYS A 268 10.13 -7.73 6.72
CA LYS A 268 10.33 -7.70 5.27
C LYS A 268 10.73 -9.08 4.75
N LEU A 269 9.92 -9.65 3.85
CA LEU A 269 10.19 -10.92 3.17
C LEU A 269 11.12 -10.76 1.97
N GLY A 270 11.00 -9.65 1.25
CA GLY A 270 11.83 -9.35 0.08
C GLY A 270 11.26 -8.23 -0.77
N ASP A 271 11.98 -7.88 -1.86
CA ASP A 271 11.53 -6.95 -2.88
C ASP A 271 11.04 -7.75 -4.08
N TYR A 272 9.72 -7.87 -4.22
CA TYR A 272 9.06 -8.64 -5.27
C TYR A 272 8.89 -7.80 -6.54
N PRO A 273 8.95 -8.41 -7.71
CA PRO A 273 8.58 -7.74 -8.96
C PRO A 273 7.17 -7.17 -8.88
N VAL A 274 6.93 -6.09 -9.63
CA VAL A 274 5.62 -5.47 -9.77
C VAL A 274 5.18 -5.65 -11.22
N ILE A 275 3.96 -6.15 -11.44
CA ILE A 275 3.34 -6.20 -12.77
C ILE A 275 3.17 -4.78 -13.32
N SER A 276 3.10 -4.63 -14.62
CA SER A 276 2.88 -3.31 -15.22
C SER A 276 1.47 -2.80 -14.95
N PHE A 277 1.28 -1.47 -15.04
CA PHE A 277 -0.06 -0.88 -14.98
C PHE A 277 -1.00 -1.45 -16.05
N ASP A 278 -0.51 -1.64 -17.28
CA ASP A 278 -1.32 -2.20 -18.37
C ASP A 278 -1.78 -3.62 -18.06
N GLU A 279 -0.90 -4.47 -17.50
CA GLU A 279 -1.25 -5.82 -17.06
C GLU A 279 -2.26 -5.79 -15.91
N ALA A 280 -2.08 -4.90 -14.92
CA ALA A 280 -3.04 -4.74 -13.84
C ALA A 280 -4.42 -4.27 -14.35
N LYS A 281 -4.44 -3.38 -15.34
CA LYS A 281 -5.68 -2.94 -15.98
C LYS A 281 -6.35 -4.06 -16.77
N GLU A 282 -5.61 -4.89 -17.49
CA GLU A 282 -6.15 -6.08 -18.17
C GLU A 282 -6.80 -7.03 -17.16
N LYS A 283 -6.11 -7.33 -16.04
CA LYS A 283 -6.66 -8.17 -14.96
C LYS A 283 -7.95 -7.59 -14.38
N LEU A 284 -8.00 -6.28 -14.14
CA LEU A 284 -9.21 -5.59 -13.68
C LEU A 284 -10.38 -5.79 -14.66
N LEU A 285 -10.14 -5.57 -15.96
CA LEU A 285 -11.18 -5.70 -16.98
C LEU A 285 -11.64 -7.15 -17.21
N ASP A 286 -10.78 -8.12 -16.88
CA ASP A 286 -11.08 -9.57 -16.92
C ASP A 286 -11.75 -10.09 -15.63
N GLY A 287 -12.04 -9.20 -14.66
CA GLY A 287 -12.71 -9.59 -13.41
C GLY A 287 -11.77 -10.19 -12.34
N GLN A 288 -10.44 -10.04 -12.52
CA GLN A 288 -9.43 -10.56 -11.58
C GLN A 288 -9.05 -9.51 -10.54
N TYR A 289 -9.96 -9.22 -9.62
CA TYR A 289 -9.78 -8.21 -8.58
C TYR A 289 -10.53 -8.57 -7.29
N VAL A 290 -10.25 -7.81 -6.25
CA VAL A 290 -11.07 -7.76 -5.03
C VAL A 290 -11.72 -6.40 -4.96
N SER A 291 -13.01 -6.34 -4.65
CA SER A 291 -13.78 -5.10 -4.61
C SER A 291 -14.21 -4.72 -3.20
N SER A 292 -14.28 -3.41 -2.91
CA SER A 292 -14.88 -2.88 -1.68
C SER A 292 -16.40 -2.75 -1.79
N VAL A 293 -16.97 -3.00 -2.96
CA VAL A 293 -18.42 -2.85 -3.25
C VAL A 293 -18.92 -4.01 -4.08
N ASP A 294 -20.21 -4.29 -3.98
CA ASP A 294 -20.91 -5.21 -4.88
C ASP A 294 -21.09 -4.55 -6.26
N GLU A 295 -20.31 -5.01 -7.24
CA GLU A 295 -20.34 -4.48 -8.60
C GLU A 295 -21.69 -4.66 -9.28
N VAL A 296 -22.38 -5.77 -9.03
CA VAL A 296 -23.68 -6.08 -9.65
C VAL A 296 -24.72 -5.07 -9.26
N SER A 297 -24.67 -4.58 -8.01
CA SER A 297 -25.59 -3.56 -7.50
C SER A 297 -25.27 -2.16 -7.99
N TYR A 298 -24.01 -1.82 -8.15
CA TYR A 298 -23.57 -0.41 -8.36
C TYR A 298 -23.00 -0.12 -9.75
N ILE A 299 -22.74 -1.14 -10.57
CA ILE A 299 -22.31 -0.98 -11.96
C ILE A 299 -23.39 -1.49 -12.88
N SER A 300 -24.00 -0.60 -13.66
CA SER A 300 -25.14 -0.91 -14.51
C SER A 300 -24.90 -1.99 -15.57
N SER A 301 -23.63 -2.19 -16.00
CA SER A 301 -23.21 -3.26 -16.91
C SER A 301 -22.94 -4.60 -16.20
N GLY A 302 -22.94 -4.63 -14.87
CA GLY A 302 -22.57 -5.79 -14.06
C GLY A 302 -21.10 -6.19 -14.18
N ARG A 303 -20.24 -5.31 -14.72
CA ARG A 303 -18.79 -5.52 -14.84
C ARG A 303 -18.06 -4.19 -14.97
N VAL A 304 -16.80 -4.18 -14.54
CA VAL A 304 -15.91 -3.02 -14.71
C VAL A 304 -15.60 -2.80 -16.18
N GLU A 305 -15.74 -1.57 -16.63
CA GLU A 305 -15.37 -1.11 -17.97
C GLU A 305 -14.31 -0.02 -17.87
N GLU A 306 -13.40 0.05 -18.85
CA GLU A 306 -12.30 1.03 -18.85
C GLU A 306 -12.79 2.49 -18.67
N ARG A 307 -13.94 2.83 -19.23
CA ARG A 307 -14.54 4.17 -19.10
C ARG A 307 -14.94 4.54 -17.66
N LEU A 308 -15.03 3.56 -16.77
CA LEU A 308 -15.39 3.76 -15.35
C LEU A 308 -14.17 4.03 -14.48
N ILE A 309 -12.96 3.76 -14.98
CA ILE A 309 -11.72 4.02 -14.24
C ILE A 309 -11.50 5.53 -14.16
N ARG A 310 -11.40 6.08 -12.96
CA ARG A 310 -11.16 7.50 -12.71
C ARG A 310 -9.75 7.80 -12.25
N LYS A 311 -9.23 6.94 -11.42
CA LYS A 311 -7.91 7.08 -10.82
C LYS A 311 -7.34 5.71 -10.50
N VAL A 312 -6.03 5.65 -10.39
CA VAL A 312 -5.31 4.48 -9.87
C VAL A 312 -4.17 4.94 -8.99
N ASP A 313 -3.93 4.22 -7.91
CA ASP A 313 -2.73 4.36 -7.10
C ASP A 313 -2.18 2.98 -6.70
N ILE A 314 -1.00 2.96 -6.09
CA ILE A 314 -0.44 1.74 -5.49
C ILE A 314 -0.48 1.91 -3.98
N ILE A 315 -1.11 0.95 -3.31
CA ILE A 315 -1.21 0.92 -1.86
C ILE A 315 -0.81 -0.45 -1.30
N TYR A 316 -0.59 -0.51 -0.01
CA TYR A 316 -0.55 -1.75 0.76
C TYR A 316 -1.90 -1.89 1.46
N TYR A 317 -2.58 -3.01 1.25
CA TYR A 317 -3.75 -3.30 2.04
C TYR A 317 -3.31 -3.76 3.43
N THR A 318 -3.90 -3.17 4.45
CA THR A 318 -3.48 -3.34 5.84
C THR A 318 -4.68 -3.64 6.72
N GLY A 319 -4.46 -4.41 7.77
CA GLY A 319 -5.48 -4.82 8.73
C GLY A 319 -4.97 -5.98 9.57
N ASN A 320 -5.66 -6.29 10.65
CA ASN A 320 -5.29 -7.41 11.53
C ASN A 320 -5.44 -8.76 10.83
N ASN A 321 -6.38 -8.83 9.89
CA ASN A 321 -6.69 -10.04 9.14
C ASN A 321 -5.80 -10.19 7.90
N GLN A 322 -4.89 -9.24 7.66
CA GLN A 322 -3.94 -9.35 6.57
C GLN A 322 -2.68 -10.04 7.03
N GLN A 323 -2.45 -11.26 6.54
CA GLN A 323 -1.24 -12.03 6.83
C GLN A 323 0.01 -11.38 6.25
N LEU A 324 -0.13 -10.78 5.07
CA LEU A 324 0.92 -10.12 4.34
C LEU A 324 0.51 -8.69 3.99
N PHE A 325 1.41 -7.74 4.22
CA PHE A 325 1.29 -6.42 3.62
C PHE A 325 2.01 -6.45 2.28
N MET A 326 1.23 -6.56 1.21
CA MET A 326 1.73 -6.56 -0.16
C MET A 326 1.13 -5.41 -0.96
N PRO A 327 1.79 -4.97 -2.05
CA PRO A 327 1.29 -3.89 -2.87
C PRO A 327 0.13 -4.36 -3.77
N TYR A 328 -0.84 -3.46 -3.93
CA TYR A 328 -1.98 -3.59 -4.84
C TYR A 328 -2.10 -2.33 -5.69
N TYR A 329 -2.48 -2.50 -6.95
CA TYR A 329 -3.10 -1.44 -7.72
C TYR A 329 -4.51 -1.25 -7.20
N ARG A 330 -4.83 -0.05 -6.67
CA ARG A 330 -6.17 0.33 -6.27
C ARG A 330 -6.77 1.21 -7.35
N PHE A 331 -7.79 0.69 -8.03
CA PHE A 331 -8.54 1.41 -9.03
C PHE A 331 -9.77 2.06 -8.40
N TYR A 332 -9.98 3.33 -8.70
CA TYR A 332 -11.16 4.08 -8.33
C TYR A 332 -12.16 3.96 -9.48
N ILE A 333 -13.18 3.17 -9.28
CA ILE A 333 -14.19 2.88 -10.30
C ILE A 333 -15.44 3.72 -10.02
N TRP A 334 -15.84 4.50 -11.00
CA TRP A 334 -17.06 5.30 -10.91
C TRP A 334 -18.28 4.41 -10.77
N LEU A 335 -19.11 4.72 -9.78
CA LEU A 335 -20.36 4.02 -9.48
C LEU A 335 -21.54 4.92 -9.80
N ASP A 336 -22.61 4.36 -10.38
CA ASP A 336 -23.85 5.10 -10.58
C ASP A 336 -24.79 4.88 -9.39
N LEU A 337 -24.64 5.71 -8.37
CA LEU A 337 -25.49 5.63 -7.17
C LEU A 337 -26.83 6.37 -7.32
N ARG A 338 -27.05 7.12 -8.39
CA ARG A 338 -28.29 7.89 -8.61
C ARG A 338 -29.58 7.08 -8.46
N PRO A 339 -29.64 5.78 -8.81
CA PRO A 339 -30.81 4.96 -8.57
C PRO A 339 -31.11 4.72 -7.08
N PHE A 340 -30.12 4.87 -6.21
CA PHE A 340 -30.19 4.51 -4.78
C PHE A 340 -30.28 5.75 -3.87
N VAL A 341 -29.86 6.92 -4.37
CA VAL A 341 -29.81 8.16 -3.59
C VAL A 341 -31.08 8.95 -3.77
N THR A 342 -31.76 9.24 -2.68
CA THR A 342 -33.04 9.95 -2.65
C THR A 342 -32.93 11.48 -2.57
N THR A 343 -31.76 12.00 -2.25
CA THR A 343 -31.45 13.43 -2.16
C THR A 343 -30.61 13.88 -3.35
N GLY A 344 -30.85 15.11 -3.84
CA GLY A 344 -30.16 15.60 -5.03
C GLY A 344 -28.67 15.80 -4.81
N LEU A 345 -27.88 14.83 -5.24
CA LEU A 345 -26.44 14.99 -5.35
C LEU A 345 -26.11 16.11 -6.34
N PRO A 346 -25.03 16.89 -6.13
CA PRO A 346 -24.53 17.82 -7.13
C PRO A 346 -24.28 17.09 -8.47
N GLU A 347 -24.48 17.78 -9.60
CA GLU A 347 -24.32 17.17 -10.94
C GLU A 347 -22.88 16.71 -11.23
N ASP A 348 -21.91 17.33 -10.56
CA ASP A 348 -20.47 17.04 -10.66
C ASP A 348 -19.96 16.06 -9.60
N TYR A 349 -20.87 15.44 -8.86
CA TYR A 349 -20.53 14.51 -7.82
C TYR A 349 -20.24 13.12 -8.37
N GLU A 350 -19.07 12.58 -8.08
CA GLU A 350 -18.65 11.26 -8.53
C GLU A 350 -18.44 10.34 -7.32
N ASP A 351 -19.03 9.16 -7.40
CA ASP A 351 -18.91 8.10 -6.41
C ASP A 351 -17.95 7.04 -6.89
N TYR A 352 -17.13 6.50 -6.01
CA TYR A 352 -16.13 5.50 -6.35
C TYR A 352 -16.23 4.27 -5.46
N GLY A 353 -16.13 3.10 -6.11
CA GLY A 353 -15.74 1.87 -5.46
C GLY A 353 -14.24 1.64 -5.63
N TYR A 354 -13.62 0.96 -4.68
CA TYR A 354 -12.23 0.58 -4.75
C TYR A 354 -12.10 -0.86 -5.25
N PHE A 355 -11.32 -1.05 -6.29
CA PHE A 355 -11.04 -2.35 -6.89
C PHE A 355 -9.55 -2.61 -6.84
N TYR A 356 -9.15 -3.72 -6.25
CA TYR A 356 -7.78 -4.03 -5.91
C TYR A 356 -7.26 -5.17 -6.76
N VAL A 357 -6.19 -4.93 -7.51
CA VAL A 357 -5.46 -5.95 -8.26
C VAL A 357 -4.10 -6.15 -7.61
N PRO A 358 -3.70 -7.37 -7.22
CA PRO A 358 -2.37 -7.63 -6.70
C PRO A 358 -1.29 -7.11 -7.64
N ALA A 359 -0.35 -6.33 -7.11
CA ALA A 359 0.76 -5.80 -7.91
C ALA A 359 1.91 -6.81 -8.03
N VAL A 360 1.96 -7.84 -7.18
CA VAL A 360 2.93 -8.92 -7.27
C VAL A 360 2.44 -9.97 -8.29
N PRO A 361 3.34 -10.50 -9.18
CA PRO A 361 2.96 -11.55 -10.13
C PRO A 361 2.47 -12.83 -9.45
N GLU A 362 1.50 -13.50 -10.06
CA GLU A 362 0.86 -14.71 -9.52
C GLU A 362 1.83 -15.87 -9.29
N GLU A 363 2.94 -15.94 -10.02
CA GLU A 363 3.97 -16.97 -9.87
C GLU A 363 4.62 -16.99 -8.47
N TYR A 364 4.41 -15.92 -7.67
CA TYR A 364 4.87 -15.84 -6.29
C TYR A 364 3.82 -16.25 -5.26
N PHE A 365 2.59 -16.55 -5.68
CA PHE A 365 1.50 -16.89 -4.78
C PHE A 365 1.32 -18.38 -4.63
N VAL A 366 0.99 -18.80 -3.41
CA VAL A 366 0.49 -20.13 -3.08
C VAL A 366 -0.83 -19.95 -2.34
N ASN A 367 -1.88 -20.63 -2.81
CA ASN A 367 -3.23 -20.57 -2.21
C ASN A 367 -3.83 -19.15 -2.15
N TYR A 368 -3.48 -18.28 -3.10
CA TYR A 368 -4.12 -16.98 -3.22
C TYR A 368 -5.37 -17.14 -4.06
N GLU A 369 -6.52 -17.11 -3.41
CA GLU A 369 -7.80 -17.05 -4.10
C GLU A 369 -8.13 -15.59 -4.38
N LEU A 370 -8.12 -15.22 -5.65
CA LEU A 370 -8.79 -14.02 -6.09
C LEU A 370 -10.28 -14.22 -5.83
N PHE A 371 -10.84 -13.35 -5.03
CA PHE A 371 -12.27 -13.31 -4.82
C PHE A 371 -12.96 -13.04 -6.17
N ASP A 372 -13.98 -13.83 -6.53
CA ASP A 372 -14.66 -13.72 -7.82
C ASP A 372 -15.67 -12.55 -7.90
N GLY A 373 -15.62 -11.62 -6.94
CA GLY A 373 -16.52 -10.47 -6.88
C GLY A 373 -17.90 -10.79 -6.30
N SER A 374 -18.18 -12.03 -5.92
CA SER A 374 -19.44 -12.36 -5.30
C SER A 374 -19.37 -12.19 -3.78
N PHE A 375 -19.99 -11.16 -3.25
CA PHE A 375 -20.42 -11.12 -1.86
C PHE A 375 -21.60 -12.09 -1.74
N GLN A 376 -21.39 -13.27 -1.15
CA GLN A 376 -22.50 -14.14 -0.79
C GLN A 376 -23.05 -13.77 0.57
#